data_2a57c37b73b3f66fd80d08944f07f923
#
_entry.id   2a57c37b73b3f66fd80d08944f07f923
#
_cell.length_a   1.000
_cell.length_b   1.000
_cell.length_c   1.000
_cell.angle_alpha   90.00
_cell.angle_beta   90.00
_cell.angle_gamma   90.00
#
_symmetry.space_group_name_H-M   'P 1'
#
loop_
_entity.id
_entity.type
_entity.pdbx_description
1 polymer ?
#
loop_
_entity_poly.entity_id
_entity_poly.type
_entity_poly.pdbx_seq_one_letter_code
_entity_poly.pdbx_strand_id
1 'polypeptide(L)'
;MKEAPMISLIVHTRNAAARLPALLASTAWIVDRVLIDMSSTDGTQALAEGAGFRVVTIPPSDDVDAIRNEHLREAREEWVLVLDSDESLSADAQTEIGRLIAAHGGACDAFAIPRFNTIAGHVMRGSGWYPDHQIRLFRQGTVEWSSGHHRPPRVAGGDARLIRLDPPDCLHIHHANYASLADFVARQTHYLLTDRYDHTFDFDAYVTAAHQELARRRDVEADGDLSTALALLMAWDRIVRGIVHWEKSGRTAPLDVSLAVPFVVEVAPTTLHTSLGRAYRALRTFYRHPLRLPKAYVRERLRRRKARDGT
;
A
#
# COMPACT_ATOMS: atom_id res chain seq x y z
N MET A 1 -34.27 -9.44 -18.39
CA MET A 1 -33.29 -8.53 -17.77
C MET A 1 -33.17 -9.00 -16.33
N LYS A 2 -31.96 -9.41 -15.88
CA LYS A 2 -31.73 -9.66 -14.45
C LYS A 2 -31.81 -8.29 -13.75
N GLU A 3 -32.56 -8.22 -12.67
CA GLU A 3 -32.58 -7.01 -11.82
C GLU A 3 -31.16 -6.65 -11.40
N ALA A 4 -30.85 -5.34 -11.37
CA ALA A 4 -29.58 -4.86 -10.87
C ALA A 4 -29.41 -5.27 -9.41
N PRO A 5 -28.23 -5.66 -8.93
CA PRO A 5 -28.03 -6.00 -7.55
C PRO A 5 -28.34 -4.77 -6.68
N MET A 6 -29.18 -4.95 -5.67
CA MET A 6 -29.47 -3.90 -4.69
C MET A 6 -28.34 -3.84 -3.69
N ILE A 7 -27.49 -2.84 -3.81
CA ILE A 7 -26.35 -2.59 -2.93
C ILE A 7 -26.28 -1.12 -2.57
N SER A 8 -25.77 -0.81 -1.38
CA SER A 8 -25.42 0.55 -0.98
C SER A 8 -23.91 0.78 -1.23
N LEU A 9 -23.57 1.92 -1.79
CA LEU A 9 -22.19 2.40 -1.87
C LEU A 9 -21.92 3.42 -0.78
N ILE A 10 -20.85 3.23 0.00
CA ILE A 10 -20.36 4.19 0.98
C ILE A 10 -18.94 4.61 0.62
N VAL A 11 -18.72 5.91 0.52
CA VAL A 11 -17.44 6.54 0.22
C VAL A 11 -17.08 7.53 1.29
N HIS A 12 -15.92 7.34 1.95
CA HIS A 12 -15.36 8.34 2.87
C HIS A 12 -14.34 9.19 2.13
N THR A 13 -14.42 10.50 2.27
CA THR A 13 -13.51 11.37 1.53
C THR A 13 -13.28 12.74 2.19
N ARG A 14 -12.16 13.36 1.78
CA ARG A 14 -11.85 14.76 2.07
C ARG A 14 -11.05 15.35 0.93
N ASN A 15 -11.51 16.48 0.38
CA ASN A 15 -10.83 17.22 -0.69
C ASN A 15 -10.43 16.32 -1.87
N ALA A 16 -11.41 15.68 -2.48
CA ALA A 16 -11.22 14.69 -3.55
C ALA A 16 -11.80 15.09 -4.91
N ALA A 17 -12.18 16.36 -5.11
CA ALA A 17 -12.83 16.80 -6.34
C ALA A 17 -12.11 16.38 -7.62
N ALA A 18 -10.77 16.38 -7.62
CA ALA A 18 -9.97 15.98 -8.78
C ALA A 18 -9.95 14.46 -9.04
N ARG A 19 -10.22 13.62 -8.03
CA ARG A 19 -10.14 12.14 -8.11
C ARG A 19 -11.51 11.47 -8.23
N LEU A 20 -12.53 12.13 -7.70
CA LEU A 20 -13.90 11.61 -7.62
C LEU A 20 -14.56 11.25 -8.99
N PRO A 21 -14.29 11.92 -10.13
CA PRO A 21 -14.99 11.66 -11.38
C PRO A 21 -14.97 10.20 -11.86
N ALA A 22 -13.85 9.48 -11.68
CA ALA A 22 -13.75 8.08 -12.10
C ALA A 22 -14.65 7.16 -11.24
N LEU A 23 -14.71 7.40 -9.93
CA LEU A 23 -15.61 6.70 -9.01
C LEU A 23 -17.06 6.99 -9.41
N LEU A 24 -17.45 8.25 -9.56
CA LEU A 24 -18.82 8.64 -9.90
C LEU A 24 -19.32 7.97 -11.19
N ALA A 25 -18.47 7.96 -12.22
CA ALA A 25 -18.81 7.34 -13.51
C ALA A 25 -18.97 5.81 -13.39
N SER A 26 -18.06 5.13 -12.68
CA SER A 26 -18.06 3.67 -12.58
C SER A 26 -19.15 3.11 -11.64
N THR A 27 -19.72 3.96 -10.78
CA THR A 27 -20.75 3.57 -9.80
C THR A 27 -22.13 4.16 -10.09
N ALA A 28 -22.33 4.79 -11.26
CA ALA A 28 -23.58 5.47 -11.62
C ALA A 28 -24.82 4.55 -11.64
N TRP A 29 -24.61 3.24 -11.80
CA TRP A 29 -25.66 2.22 -11.78
C TRP A 29 -26.17 1.87 -10.38
N ILE A 30 -25.46 2.23 -9.30
CA ILE A 30 -25.86 1.99 -7.92
C ILE A 30 -26.87 3.06 -7.50
N VAL A 31 -28.00 2.64 -6.94
CA VAL A 31 -29.08 3.55 -6.56
C VAL A 31 -28.82 4.22 -5.21
N ASP A 32 -28.49 3.43 -4.19
CA ASP A 32 -28.17 3.97 -2.85
C ASP A 32 -26.68 4.28 -2.73
N ARG A 33 -26.35 5.58 -2.86
CA ARG A 33 -24.98 6.08 -2.83
C ARG A 33 -24.80 7.15 -1.76
N VAL A 34 -23.84 6.93 -0.87
CA VAL A 34 -23.58 7.82 0.26
C VAL A 34 -22.14 8.28 0.21
N LEU A 35 -21.93 9.58 0.28
CA LEU A 35 -20.63 10.19 0.49
C LEU A 35 -20.53 10.72 1.93
N ILE A 36 -19.59 10.19 2.69
CA ILE A 36 -19.22 10.69 4.01
C ILE A 36 -18.09 11.70 3.81
N ASP A 37 -18.45 12.96 3.84
CA ASP A 37 -17.56 14.08 3.55
C ASP A 37 -16.95 14.65 4.84
N MET A 38 -15.64 14.58 4.97
CA MET A 38 -14.89 15.12 6.09
C MET A 38 -14.62 16.62 5.95
N SER A 39 -15.69 17.41 5.76
CA SER A 39 -15.65 18.87 5.64
C SER A 39 -14.75 19.35 4.49
N SER A 40 -14.95 18.85 3.28
CA SER A 40 -14.23 19.25 2.08
C SER A 40 -14.48 20.73 1.73
N THR A 41 -13.46 21.37 1.13
CA THR A 41 -13.48 22.78 0.72
C THR A 41 -13.19 23.00 -0.77
N ASP A 42 -13.05 21.92 -1.55
CA ASP A 42 -12.59 21.90 -2.95
C ASP A 42 -13.69 21.63 -3.98
N GLY A 43 -14.97 21.63 -3.57
CA GLY A 43 -16.10 21.30 -4.44
C GLY A 43 -16.46 19.81 -4.49
N THR A 44 -15.83 18.96 -3.70
CA THR A 44 -16.13 17.51 -3.58
C THR A 44 -17.61 17.25 -3.37
N GLN A 45 -18.25 17.95 -2.41
CA GLN A 45 -19.67 17.79 -2.06
C GLN A 45 -20.58 18.07 -3.26
N ALA A 46 -20.40 19.22 -3.92
CA ALA A 46 -21.21 19.63 -5.05
C ALA A 46 -21.12 18.63 -6.23
N LEU A 47 -19.94 18.07 -6.47
CA LEU A 47 -19.74 17.02 -7.49
C LEU A 47 -20.52 15.74 -7.14
N ALA A 48 -20.47 15.31 -5.88
CA ALA A 48 -21.17 14.12 -5.42
C ALA A 48 -22.70 14.29 -5.47
N GLU A 49 -23.22 15.42 -4.98
CA GLU A 49 -24.64 15.76 -5.02
C GLU A 49 -25.13 15.83 -6.46
N GLY A 50 -24.38 16.48 -7.36
CA GLY A 50 -24.68 16.55 -8.79
C GLY A 50 -24.72 15.17 -9.47
N ALA A 51 -23.99 14.20 -8.93
CA ALA A 51 -24.01 12.80 -9.38
C ALA A 51 -25.07 11.95 -8.66
N GLY A 52 -25.89 12.52 -7.77
CA GLY A 52 -26.98 11.84 -7.06
C GLY A 52 -26.55 11.08 -5.80
N PHE A 53 -25.41 11.42 -5.19
CA PHE A 53 -25.07 10.92 -3.87
C PHE A 53 -25.82 11.66 -2.77
N ARG A 54 -26.17 10.94 -1.72
CA ARG A 54 -26.55 11.53 -0.44
C ARG A 54 -25.25 11.88 0.30
N VAL A 55 -25.03 13.16 0.61
CA VAL A 55 -23.83 13.65 1.29
C VAL A 55 -24.10 13.78 2.78
N VAL A 56 -23.23 13.19 3.60
CA VAL A 56 -23.20 13.32 5.05
C VAL A 56 -21.90 14.01 5.44
N THR A 57 -21.99 15.25 5.92
CA THR A 57 -20.82 16.02 6.34
C THR A 57 -20.47 15.72 7.79
N ILE A 58 -19.21 15.40 8.05
CA ILE A 58 -18.65 15.11 9.35
C ILE A 58 -17.39 15.94 9.63
N PRO A 59 -16.95 16.06 10.89
CA PRO A 59 -15.65 16.66 11.20
C PRO A 59 -14.48 15.90 10.53
N PRO A 60 -13.37 16.60 10.22
CA PRO A 60 -12.18 15.94 9.70
C PRO A 60 -11.65 14.84 10.62
N SER A 61 -11.20 13.74 10.06
CA SER A 61 -10.52 12.64 10.76
C SER A 61 -9.26 12.25 10.01
N ASP A 62 -8.19 12.01 10.74
CA ASP A 62 -6.93 11.46 10.17
C ASP A 62 -6.95 9.91 10.16
N ASP A 63 -7.89 9.29 10.86
CA ASP A 63 -8.10 7.83 10.90
C ASP A 63 -9.49 7.50 10.33
N VAL A 64 -9.55 7.28 9.02
CA VAL A 64 -10.80 6.94 8.32
C VAL A 64 -11.33 5.58 8.77
N ASP A 65 -10.44 4.62 9.06
CA ASP A 65 -10.84 3.27 9.46
C ASP A 65 -11.56 3.28 10.82
N ALA A 66 -11.16 4.16 11.74
CA ALA A 66 -11.81 4.31 13.04
C ALA A 66 -13.26 4.78 12.94
N ILE A 67 -13.59 5.60 11.93
CA ILE A 67 -14.93 6.17 11.77
C ILE A 67 -15.83 5.39 10.79
N ARG A 68 -15.28 4.44 10.01
CA ARG A 68 -16.04 3.69 9.00
C ARG A 68 -17.24 2.97 9.61
N ASN A 69 -17.05 2.28 10.72
CA ASN A 69 -18.10 1.47 11.36
C ASN A 69 -19.35 2.29 11.69
N GLU A 70 -19.16 3.52 12.14
CA GLU A 70 -20.28 4.40 12.50
C GLU A 70 -21.14 4.72 11.28
N HIS A 71 -20.54 4.90 10.11
CA HIS A 71 -21.21 5.34 8.91
C HIS A 71 -21.75 4.18 8.05
N LEU A 72 -21.41 2.92 8.35
CA LEU A 72 -22.00 1.77 7.66
C LEU A 72 -23.53 1.69 7.86
N ARG A 73 -24.06 2.26 8.94
CA ARG A 73 -25.52 2.38 9.20
C ARG A 73 -26.26 3.25 8.19
N GLU A 74 -25.53 4.07 7.41
CA GLU A 74 -26.10 4.89 6.35
C GLU A 74 -26.53 4.07 5.13
N ALA A 75 -26.06 2.82 5.01
CA ALA A 75 -26.49 1.89 3.98
C ALA A 75 -27.95 1.48 4.18
N ARG A 76 -28.71 1.41 3.09
CA ARG A 76 -30.12 1.01 3.08
C ARG A 76 -30.33 -0.40 2.57
N GLU A 77 -29.34 -0.93 1.85
CA GLU A 77 -29.39 -2.24 1.23
C GLU A 77 -28.66 -3.29 2.07
N GLU A 78 -28.98 -4.55 1.84
CA GLU A 78 -28.41 -5.67 2.56
C GLU A 78 -26.89 -5.82 2.30
N TRP A 79 -26.47 -5.52 1.08
CA TRP A 79 -25.06 -5.57 0.68
C TRP A 79 -24.48 -4.17 0.58
N VAL A 80 -23.29 -4.01 1.11
CA VAL A 80 -22.57 -2.74 1.16
C VAL A 80 -21.28 -2.87 0.37
N LEU A 81 -21.07 -1.93 -0.53
CA LEU A 81 -19.81 -1.70 -1.21
C LEU A 81 -19.15 -0.47 -0.58
N VAL A 82 -17.91 -0.59 -0.14
CA VAL A 82 -17.10 0.53 0.35
C VAL A 82 -15.98 0.78 -0.64
N LEU A 83 -15.85 2.02 -1.13
CA LEU A 83 -14.76 2.45 -1.99
C LEU A 83 -14.09 3.70 -1.42
N ASP A 84 -12.79 3.84 -1.68
CA ASP A 84 -12.07 5.08 -1.45
C ASP A 84 -12.27 6.03 -2.64
N SER A 85 -12.15 7.34 -2.43
CA SER A 85 -12.47 8.36 -3.47
C SER A 85 -11.56 8.32 -4.71
N ASP A 86 -10.46 7.58 -4.66
CA ASP A 86 -9.53 7.33 -5.76
C ASP A 86 -9.62 5.89 -6.29
N GLU A 87 -10.70 5.17 -5.94
CA GLU A 87 -11.02 3.85 -6.46
C GLU A 87 -12.16 3.94 -7.49
N SER A 88 -12.17 3.04 -8.46
CA SER A 88 -13.23 2.88 -9.45
C SER A 88 -13.40 1.40 -9.80
N LEU A 89 -14.55 1.07 -10.40
CA LEU A 89 -14.88 -0.30 -10.78
C LEU A 89 -14.66 -0.52 -12.29
N SER A 90 -14.44 -1.78 -12.69
CA SER A 90 -14.48 -2.18 -14.10
C SER A 90 -15.90 -2.02 -14.69
N ALA A 91 -15.99 -1.91 -16.01
CA ALA A 91 -17.26 -1.65 -16.72
C ALA A 91 -18.32 -2.75 -16.54
N ASP A 92 -17.91 -3.97 -16.24
CA ASP A 92 -18.76 -5.14 -16.00
C ASP A 92 -19.14 -5.35 -14.53
N ALA A 93 -18.70 -4.46 -13.63
CA ALA A 93 -18.86 -4.60 -12.18
C ALA A 93 -20.31 -4.82 -11.74
N GLN A 94 -21.29 -4.16 -12.38
CA GLN A 94 -22.71 -4.36 -12.06
C GLN A 94 -23.12 -5.83 -12.25
N THR A 95 -22.74 -6.42 -13.38
CA THR A 95 -23.06 -7.82 -13.70
C THR A 95 -22.32 -8.77 -12.77
N GLU A 96 -21.03 -8.52 -12.54
CA GLU A 96 -20.19 -9.39 -11.72
C GLU A 96 -20.61 -9.36 -10.24
N ILE A 97 -20.91 -8.21 -9.68
CA ILE A 97 -21.42 -8.10 -8.30
C ILE A 97 -22.74 -8.85 -8.17
N GLY A 98 -23.66 -8.68 -9.12
CA GLY A 98 -24.93 -9.42 -9.14
C GLY A 98 -24.72 -10.94 -9.20
N ARG A 99 -23.77 -11.40 -10.02
CA ARG A 99 -23.40 -12.81 -10.14
C ARG A 99 -22.81 -13.36 -8.84
N LEU A 100 -21.88 -12.62 -8.22
CA LEU A 100 -21.23 -12.99 -6.96
C LEU A 100 -22.24 -13.14 -5.82
N ILE A 101 -23.11 -12.16 -5.66
CA ILE A 101 -24.15 -12.18 -4.62
C ILE A 101 -25.12 -13.35 -4.86
N ALA A 102 -25.58 -13.54 -6.08
CA ALA A 102 -26.52 -14.62 -6.41
C ALA A 102 -25.92 -16.02 -6.23
N ALA A 103 -24.63 -16.19 -6.57
CA ALA A 103 -23.95 -17.48 -6.47
C ALA A 103 -23.51 -17.84 -5.05
N HIS A 104 -23.10 -16.86 -4.25
CA HIS A 104 -22.38 -17.09 -3.03
C HIS A 104 -22.97 -16.40 -1.80
N GLY A 105 -23.89 -15.43 -1.95
CA GLY A 105 -24.43 -14.65 -0.85
C GLY A 105 -25.14 -15.45 0.25
N GLY A 106 -25.58 -16.69 -0.03
CA GLY A 106 -26.09 -17.59 1.00
C GLY A 106 -25.00 -18.26 1.84
N ALA A 107 -23.78 -18.34 1.32
CA ALA A 107 -22.67 -19.07 1.94
C ALA A 107 -21.59 -18.15 2.53
N CYS A 108 -21.49 -16.90 2.10
CA CYS A 108 -20.50 -15.92 2.58
C CYS A 108 -21.16 -14.60 3.01
N ASP A 109 -20.40 -13.81 3.74
CA ASP A 109 -20.80 -12.48 4.21
C ASP A 109 -19.93 -11.37 3.62
N ALA A 110 -18.79 -11.71 3.03
CA ALA A 110 -17.87 -10.74 2.45
C ALA A 110 -17.08 -11.29 1.26
N PHE A 111 -16.69 -10.37 0.37
CA PHE A 111 -15.79 -10.62 -0.73
C PHE A 111 -14.57 -9.73 -0.61
N ALA A 112 -13.39 -10.35 -0.70
CA ALA A 112 -12.13 -9.65 -0.87
C ALA A 112 -11.82 -9.52 -2.36
N ILE A 113 -11.87 -8.31 -2.87
CA ILE A 113 -11.73 -7.96 -4.30
C ILE A 113 -10.28 -7.56 -4.56
N PRO A 114 -9.59 -8.15 -5.55
CA PRO A 114 -8.25 -7.73 -5.92
C PRO A 114 -8.27 -6.33 -6.53
N ARG A 115 -7.21 -5.57 -6.23
CA ARG A 115 -7.08 -4.17 -6.60
C ARG A 115 -5.88 -3.95 -7.51
N PHE A 116 -6.09 -3.33 -8.67
CA PHE A 116 -5.04 -2.81 -9.51
C PHE A 116 -4.58 -1.46 -8.99
N ASN A 117 -3.36 -1.38 -8.47
CA ASN A 117 -2.76 -0.13 -8.06
C ASN A 117 -2.05 0.52 -9.24
N THR A 118 -2.43 1.76 -9.58
CA THR A 118 -1.71 2.58 -10.56
C THR A 118 -0.75 3.50 -9.82
N ILE A 119 0.54 3.37 -10.12
CA ILE A 119 1.61 4.16 -9.48
C ILE A 119 2.45 4.82 -10.58
N ALA A 120 2.55 6.14 -10.55
CA ALA A 120 3.26 6.93 -11.57
C ALA A 120 2.85 6.58 -13.01
N GLY A 121 1.54 6.35 -13.23
CA GLY A 121 0.97 5.98 -14.52
C GLY A 121 1.12 4.50 -14.92
N HIS A 122 1.83 3.68 -14.13
CA HIS A 122 1.97 2.24 -14.38
C HIS A 122 0.96 1.45 -13.54
N VAL A 123 0.23 0.53 -14.18
CA VAL A 123 -0.65 -0.42 -13.50
C VAL A 123 0.19 -1.59 -13.01
N MET A 124 0.34 -1.69 -11.69
CA MET A 124 1.14 -2.73 -11.06
C MET A 124 0.56 -4.12 -11.31
N ARG A 125 1.45 -5.07 -11.63
CA ARG A 125 1.11 -6.47 -11.94
C ARG A 125 1.67 -7.47 -10.94
N GLY A 126 2.56 -7.02 -10.06
CA GLY A 126 3.23 -7.81 -9.05
C GLY A 126 3.79 -6.92 -7.95
N SER A 127 5.04 -7.16 -7.55
CA SER A 127 5.82 -6.34 -6.61
C SER A 127 5.12 -6.12 -5.27
N GLY A 128 4.22 -7.03 -4.87
CA GLY A 128 3.40 -6.90 -3.67
C GLY A 128 2.39 -5.75 -3.71
N TRP A 129 2.13 -5.19 -4.92
CA TRP A 129 1.07 -4.23 -5.18
C TRP A 129 -0.11 -4.86 -5.92
N TYR A 130 0.05 -6.10 -6.40
CA TYR A 130 -0.99 -6.92 -7.02
C TYR A 130 -0.71 -8.40 -6.73
N PRO A 131 -1.76 -9.23 -6.51
CA PRO A 131 -3.12 -8.82 -6.18
C PRO A 131 -3.19 -8.23 -4.76
N ASP A 132 -3.77 -7.05 -4.65
CA ASP A 132 -3.97 -6.35 -3.38
C ASP A 132 -5.44 -6.50 -2.97
N HIS A 133 -5.76 -7.61 -2.30
CA HIS A 133 -7.13 -7.93 -1.93
C HIS A 133 -7.66 -7.00 -0.84
N GLN A 134 -8.80 -6.37 -1.12
CA GLN A 134 -9.52 -5.51 -0.18
C GLN A 134 -10.92 -6.08 0.10
N ILE A 135 -11.30 -6.18 1.37
CA ILE A 135 -12.67 -6.52 1.77
C ILE A 135 -13.51 -5.27 1.54
N ARG A 136 -14.25 -5.24 0.42
CA ARG A 136 -14.98 -4.06 -0.04
C ARG A 136 -16.45 -4.31 -0.29
N LEU A 137 -16.87 -5.54 -0.62
CA LEU A 137 -18.26 -5.92 -0.78
C LEU A 137 -18.64 -6.90 0.32
N PHE A 138 -19.65 -6.54 1.14
CA PHE A 138 -20.01 -7.35 2.30
C PHE A 138 -21.46 -7.12 2.72
N ARG A 139 -22.02 -8.05 3.48
CA ARG A 139 -23.34 -7.97 4.10
C ARG A 139 -23.29 -6.98 5.25
N GLN A 140 -24.29 -6.09 5.32
CA GLN A 140 -24.37 -5.09 6.39
C GLN A 140 -24.28 -5.74 7.78
N GLY A 141 -23.49 -5.14 8.68
CA GLY A 141 -23.29 -5.63 10.05
C GLY A 141 -22.35 -6.81 10.23
N THR A 142 -21.70 -7.30 9.15
CA THR A 142 -20.80 -8.47 9.23
C THR A 142 -19.32 -8.11 9.15
N VAL A 143 -18.99 -6.86 8.89
CA VAL A 143 -17.59 -6.40 8.78
C VAL A 143 -17.34 -5.24 9.72
N GLU A 144 -16.21 -5.29 10.41
CA GLU A 144 -15.78 -4.30 11.39
C GLU A 144 -14.34 -3.86 11.13
N TRP A 145 -14.11 -2.55 11.00
CA TRP A 145 -12.78 -1.95 10.94
C TRP A 145 -12.22 -1.73 12.35
N SER A 146 -10.92 -2.03 12.53
CA SER A 146 -10.18 -1.67 13.75
C SER A 146 -9.53 -0.30 13.56
N SER A 147 -9.41 0.48 14.62
CA SER A 147 -8.62 1.73 14.59
C SER A 147 -7.15 1.46 14.24
N GLY A 148 -6.54 2.38 13.49
CA GLY A 148 -5.16 2.31 13.04
C GLY A 148 -5.03 1.99 11.55
N HIS A 149 -4.14 2.74 10.89
CA HIS A 149 -3.94 2.67 9.44
C HIS A 149 -3.54 1.26 8.96
N HIS A 150 -4.15 0.84 7.84
CA HIS A 150 -3.78 -0.39 7.11
C HIS A 150 -4.02 -1.72 7.83
N ARG A 151 -4.91 -1.79 8.80
CA ARG A 151 -5.36 -3.07 9.35
C ARG A 151 -6.54 -3.59 8.53
N PRO A 152 -6.48 -4.85 8.06
CA PRO A 152 -7.62 -5.43 7.35
C PRO A 152 -8.84 -5.49 8.28
N PRO A 153 -10.05 -5.20 7.79
CA PRO A 153 -11.26 -5.35 8.58
C PRO A 153 -11.49 -6.81 8.93
N ARG A 154 -12.19 -7.04 10.05
CA ARG A 154 -12.61 -8.36 10.51
C ARG A 154 -13.98 -8.71 9.93
N VAL A 155 -14.11 -9.93 9.46
CA VAL A 155 -15.40 -10.51 9.04
C VAL A 155 -15.98 -11.32 10.18
N ALA A 156 -17.24 -11.15 10.50
CA ALA A 156 -17.96 -11.99 11.44
C ALA A 156 -17.96 -13.45 10.92
N GLY A 157 -17.58 -14.42 11.76
CA GLY A 157 -17.39 -15.80 11.34
C GLY A 157 -16.04 -16.10 10.66
N GLY A 158 -15.14 -15.10 10.54
CA GLY A 158 -13.78 -15.27 10.06
C GLY A 158 -13.67 -15.66 8.59
N ASP A 159 -12.57 -16.31 8.23
CA ASP A 159 -12.27 -16.69 6.83
C ASP A 159 -13.29 -17.65 6.22
N ALA A 160 -14.03 -18.41 7.03
CA ALA A 160 -15.08 -19.31 6.55
C ALA A 160 -16.28 -18.56 5.89
N ARG A 161 -16.45 -17.26 6.18
CA ARG A 161 -17.49 -16.39 5.63
C ARG A 161 -16.96 -15.38 4.63
N LEU A 162 -15.67 -15.45 4.27
CA LEU A 162 -14.98 -14.56 3.34
C LEU A 162 -14.59 -15.30 2.06
N ILE A 163 -15.00 -14.81 0.91
CA ILE A 163 -14.50 -15.27 -0.39
C ILE A 163 -13.46 -14.26 -0.90
N ARG A 164 -12.25 -14.75 -1.17
CA ARG A 164 -11.24 -14.02 -1.92
C ARG A 164 -11.42 -14.32 -3.40
N LEU A 165 -11.62 -13.27 -4.19
CA LEU A 165 -11.77 -13.46 -5.64
C LEU A 165 -10.41 -13.79 -6.25
N ASP A 166 -10.38 -14.79 -7.11
CA ASP A 166 -9.16 -15.33 -7.71
C ASP A 166 -8.85 -14.63 -9.04
N PRO A 167 -7.78 -13.81 -9.11
CA PRO A 167 -7.39 -13.13 -10.36
C PRO A 167 -6.81 -14.13 -11.37
N PRO A 168 -6.74 -13.79 -12.70
CA PRO A 168 -7.08 -12.46 -13.23
C PRO A 168 -8.55 -12.28 -13.64
N ASP A 169 -9.33 -13.36 -13.76
CA ASP A 169 -10.65 -13.39 -14.39
C ASP A 169 -11.78 -13.16 -13.37
N CYS A 170 -11.72 -12.04 -12.65
CA CYS A 170 -12.73 -11.69 -11.65
C CYS A 170 -12.93 -10.17 -11.58
N LEU A 171 -13.92 -9.74 -10.78
CA LEU A 171 -14.11 -8.33 -10.46
C LEU A 171 -12.84 -7.72 -9.88
N HIS A 172 -12.46 -6.54 -10.36
CA HIS A 172 -11.34 -5.76 -9.85
C HIS A 172 -11.75 -4.35 -9.46
N ILE A 173 -11.03 -3.80 -8.49
CA ILE A 173 -11.03 -2.38 -8.17
C ILE A 173 -9.81 -1.74 -8.84
N HIS A 174 -10.00 -0.62 -9.52
CA HIS A 174 -8.92 0.22 -10.04
C HIS A 174 -8.64 1.33 -9.05
N HIS A 175 -7.41 1.45 -8.60
CA HIS A 175 -6.98 2.41 -7.60
C HIS A 175 -5.91 3.35 -8.17
N ALA A 176 -6.25 4.62 -8.32
CA ALA A 176 -5.33 5.67 -8.73
C ALA A 176 -4.43 6.06 -7.55
N ASN A 177 -3.56 5.10 -7.15
CA ASN A 177 -2.86 5.15 -5.87
C ASN A 177 -1.93 6.37 -5.76
N TYR A 178 -0.81 6.38 -6.51
CA TYR A 178 0.14 7.49 -6.46
C TYR A 178 0.35 8.08 -7.85
N ALA A 179 0.11 9.39 -7.99
CA ALA A 179 0.28 10.09 -9.26
C ALA A 179 1.75 10.14 -9.72
N SER A 180 2.69 10.12 -8.80
CA SER A 180 4.13 10.13 -9.05
C SER A 180 4.90 9.52 -7.87
N LEU A 181 6.20 9.25 -8.04
CA LEU A 181 7.07 8.87 -6.93
C LEU A 181 7.23 9.99 -5.89
N ALA A 182 7.14 11.25 -6.30
CA ALA A 182 7.14 12.38 -5.37
C ALA A 182 5.87 12.40 -4.50
N ASP A 183 4.69 12.12 -5.09
CA ASP A 183 3.43 11.96 -4.35
C ASP A 183 3.51 10.77 -3.37
N PHE A 184 4.11 9.65 -3.81
CA PHE A 184 4.40 8.51 -2.94
C PHE A 184 5.20 8.94 -1.70
N VAL A 185 6.35 9.59 -1.89
CA VAL A 185 7.22 10.05 -0.79
C VAL A 185 6.49 11.01 0.14
N ALA A 186 5.73 11.95 -0.41
CA ALA A 186 4.97 12.92 0.38
C ALA A 186 3.93 12.24 1.30
N ARG A 187 3.17 11.28 0.77
CA ARG A 187 2.18 10.54 1.56
C ARG A 187 2.83 9.63 2.59
N GLN A 188 3.91 8.92 2.24
CA GLN A 188 4.64 8.11 3.22
C GLN A 188 5.19 8.98 4.36
N THR A 189 5.70 10.17 4.06
CA THR A 189 6.16 11.13 5.08
C THR A 189 5.01 11.56 6.00
N HIS A 190 3.83 11.84 5.45
CA HIS A 190 2.65 12.15 6.26
C HIS A 190 2.30 11.01 7.23
N TYR A 191 2.24 9.77 6.75
CA TYR A 191 1.98 8.60 7.60
C TYR A 191 3.05 8.40 8.68
N LEU A 192 4.32 8.61 8.36
CA LEU A 192 5.42 8.55 9.33
C LEU A 192 5.23 9.51 10.51
N LEU A 193 4.72 10.72 10.24
CA LEU A 193 4.54 11.76 11.25
C LEU A 193 3.28 11.55 12.10
N THR A 194 2.22 10.99 11.50
CA THR A 194 0.91 10.81 12.14
C THR A 194 0.74 9.45 12.82
N ASP A 195 1.61 8.48 12.50
CA ASP A 195 1.53 7.13 13.05
C ASP A 195 1.74 7.09 14.57
N ARG A 196 1.04 6.15 15.22
CA ARG A 196 1.17 5.90 16.65
C ARG A 196 2.21 4.81 16.87
N TYR A 197 3.21 5.12 17.69
CA TYR A 197 4.29 4.21 18.06
C TYR A 197 4.04 3.73 19.50
N ASP A 198 3.02 2.89 19.68
CA ASP A 198 2.53 2.42 20.99
C ASP A 198 3.10 1.06 21.41
N HIS A 199 4.01 0.49 20.60
CA HIS A 199 4.69 -0.76 20.89
C HIS A 199 6.13 -0.52 21.37
N THR A 200 6.74 -1.54 21.99
CA THR A 200 8.13 -1.47 22.45
C THR A 200 9.08 -1.20 21.27
N PHE A 201 9.98 -0.24 21.44
CA PHE A 201 10.98 0.07 20.43
C PHE A 201 11.94 -1.10 20.22
N ASP A 202 12.09 -1.51 18.97
CA ASP A 202 13.03 -2.52 18.50
C ASP A 202 13.51 -2.13 17.09
N PHE A 203 14.73 -1.61 17.00
CA PHE A 203 15.25 -1.15 15.71
C PHE A 203 15.58 -2.31 14.77
N ASP A 204 15.99 -3.46 15.29
CA ASP A 204 16.28 -4.64 14.47
C ASP A 204 15.01 -5.17 13.76
N ALA A 205 13.86 -5.04 14.40
CA ALA A 205 12.58 -5.36 13.77
C ALA A 205 12.32 -4.45 12.55
N TYR A 206 12.65 -3.15 12.62
CA TYR A 206 12.52 -2.23 11.49
C TYR A 206 13.50 -2.54 10.35
N VAL A 207 14.76 -2.87 10.69
CA VAL A 207 15.76 -3.28 9.70
C VAL A 207 15.35 -4.59 9.01
N THR A 208 14.86 -5.55 9.78
CA THR A 208 14.33 -6.81 9.25
C THR A 208 13.15 -6.57 8.30
N ALA A 209 12.21 -5.72 8.71
CA ALA A 209 11.07 -5.34 7.87
C ALA A 209 11.52 -4.63 6.58
N ALA A 210 12.55 -3.78 6.63
CA ALA A 210 13.11 -3.13 5.44
C ALA A 210 13.69 -4.15 4.44
N HIS A 211 14.42 -5.16 4.91
CA HIS A 211 14.92 -6.24 4.06
C HIS A 211 13.79 -7.07 3.45
N GLN A 212 12.75 -7.37 4.23
CA GLN A 212 11.57 -8.09 3.73
C GLN A 212 10.84 -7.29 2.65
N GLU A 213 10.65 -5.97 2.83
CA GLU A 213 10.03 -5.10 1.81
C GLU A 213 10.85 -5.10 0.52
N LEU A 214 12.18 -4.98 0.63
CA LEU A 214 13.06 -5.01 -0.54
C LEU A 214 12.98 -6.35 -1.28
N ALA A 215 13.00 -7.47 -0.57
CA ALA A 215 12.93 -8.80 -1.15
C ALA A 215 11.56 -9.07 -1.81
N ARG A 216 10.48 -8.71 -1.12
CA ARG A 216 9.10 -8.98 -1.55
C ARG A 216 8.66 -8.14 -2.74
N ARG A 217 9.11 -6.88 -2.80
CA ARG A 217 8.61 -5.91 -3.80
C ARG A 217 9.45 -5.79 -5.05
N ARG A 218 10.60 -6.40 -5.11
CA ARG A 218 11.45 -6.37 -6.29
C ARG A 218 11.05 -7.48 -7.26
N ASP A 219 10.08 -7.19 -8.11
CA ASP A 219 9.62 -8.06 -9.18
C ASP A 219 9.78 -7.35 -10.53
N VAL A 220 10.99 -7.46 -11.09
CA VAL A 220 11.36 -6.79 -12.35
C VAL A 220 10.65 -7.40 -13.56
N GLU A 221 10.25 -8.67 -13.48
CA GLU A 221 9.51 -9.33 -14.56
C GLU A 221 8.09 -8.77 -14.67
N ALA A 222 7.43 -8.52 -13.53
CA ALA A 222 6.08 -8.00 -13.50
C ALA A 222 6.00 -6.48 -13.77
N ASP A 223 6.90 -5.68 -13.15
CA ASP A 223 6.75 -4.22 -13.07
C ASP A 223 8.02 -3.43 -13.46
N GLY A 224 9.02 -4.10 -14.06
CA GLY A 224 10.24 -3.45 -14.54
C GLY A 224 11.04 -2.73 -13.45
N ASP A 225 11.75 -1.67 -13.85
CA ASP A 225 12.58 -0.88 -12.94
C ASP A 225 11.77 -0.14 -11.85
N LEU A 226 10.48 0.11 -12.08
CA LEU A 226 9.59 0.73 -11.10
C LEU A 226 9.47 -0.15 -9.85
N SER A 227 9.47 -1.48 -10.00
CA SER A 227 9.47 -2.42 -8.88
C SER A 227 10.67 -2.21 -7.96
N THR A 228 11.85 -2.03 -8.54
CA THR A 228 13.09 -1.77 -7.78
C THR A 228 13.05 -0.42 -7.07
N ALA A 229 12.57 0.63 -7.74
CA ALA A 229 12.43 1.96 -7.14
C ALA A 229 11.47 1.94 -5.94
N LEU A 230 10.30 1.31 -6.10
CA LEU A 230 9.30 1.20 -5.04
C LEU A 230 9.80 0.31 -3.88
N ALA A 231 10.51 -0.80 -4.19
CA ALA A 231 11.09 -1.65 -3.16
C ALA A 231 12.10 -0.90 -2.29
N LEU A 232 12.95 -0.06 -2.90
CA LEU A 232 13.90 0.79 -2.19
C LEU A 232 13.20 1.85 -1.34
N LEU A 233 12.16 2.50 -1.87
CA LEU A 233 11.39 3.50 -1.14
C LEU A 233 10.64 2.89 0.05
N MET A 234 10.05 1.69 -0.10
CA MET A 234 9.39 0.98 0.99
C MET A 234 10.38 0.49 2.06
N ALA A 235 11.56 0.04 1.66
CA ALA A 235 12.62 -0.30 2.61
C ALA A 235 13.11 0.92 3.39
N TRP A 236 13.28 2.06 2.69
CA TRP A 236 13.59 3.34 3.32
C TRP A 236 12.51 3.77 4.31
N ASP A 237 11.22 3.65 3.95
CA ASP A 237 10.10 3.95 4.85
C ASP A 237 10.22 3.17 6.17
N ARG A 238 10.54 1.87 6.13
CA ARG A 238 10.72 1.06 7.35
C ARG A 238 11.85 1.57 8.24
N ILE A 239 12.98 1.92 7.66
CA ILE A 239 14.13 2.46 8.40
C ILE A 239 13.76 3.80 9.05
N VAL A 240 13.13 4.72 8.30
CA VAL A 240 12.76 6.03 8.82
C VAL A 240 11.71 5.91 9.95
N ARG A 241 10.74 4.98 9.82
CA ARG A 241 9.80 4.66 10.92
C ARG A 241 10.54 4.24 12.19
N GLY A 242 11.55 3.41 12.07
CA GLY A 242 12.40 3.02 13.21
C GLY A 242 13.09 4.22 13.86
N ILE A 243 13.62 5.14 13.05
CA ILE A 243 14.28 6.36 13.55
C ILE A 243 13.27 7.29 14.25
N VAL A 244 12.09 7.50 13.66
CA VAL A 244 11.02 8.32 14.27
C VAL A 244 10.51 7.69 15.56
N HIS A 245 10.33 6.37 15.60
CA HIS A 245 9.96 5.67 16.82
C HIS A 245 11.03 5.83 17.92
N TRP A 246 12.30 5.66 17.59
CA TRP A 246 13.41 5.89 18.52
C TRP A 246 13.40 7.33 19.07
N GLU A 247 13.16 8.32 18.22
CA GLU A 247 13.06 9.71 18.66
C GLU A 247 11.87 9.92 19.61
N LYS A 248 10.69 9.39 19.26
CA LYS A 248 9.46 9.49 20.08
C LYS A 248 9.58 8.72 21.41
N SER A 249 10.40 7.66 21.49
CA SER A 249 10.69 6.93 22.73
C SER A 249 11.72 7.59 23.65
N GLY A 250 12.10 8.83 23.37
CA GLY A 250 13.02 9.64 24.19
C GLY A 250 14.50 9.35 23.96
N ARG A 251 14.85 8.62 22.90
CA ARG A 251 16.25 8.27 22.53
C ARG A 251 17.01 7.51 23.62
N THR A 252 16.27 6.78 24.46
CA THR A 252 16.86 6.08 25.63
C THR A 252 17.46 4.72 25.26
N ALA A 253 17.00 4.12 24.16
CA ALA A 253 17.56 2.88 23.65
C ALA A 253 18.66 3.16 22.61
N PRO A 254 19.74 2.36 22.56
CA PRO A 254 20.73 2.49 21.50
C PRO A 254 20.12 2.13 20.14
N LEU A 255 20.52 2.85 19.09
CA LEU A 255 20.34 2.40 17.73
C LEU A 255 21.42 1.35 17.46
N ASP A 256 21.12 0.08 17.72
CA ASP A 256 22.02 -1.00 17.37
C ASP A 256 21.91 -1.27 15.86
N VAL A 257 22.94 -0.84 15.14
CA VAL A 257 23.08 -1.09 13.69
C VAL A 257 23.97 -2.30 13.40
N SER A 258 24.20 -3.17 14.39
CA SER A 258 25.02 -4.36 14.22
C SER A 258 24.49 -5.32 13.17
N LEU A 259 23.18 -5.27 12.93
CA LEU A 259 22.50 -5.94 11.82
C LEU A 259 22.41 -5.08 10.54
N ALA A 260 23.10 -3.98 10.43
CA ALA A 260 23.28 -3.29 9.17
C ALA A 260 24.01 -4.24 8.19
N VAL A 261 23.32 -5.31 7.85
CA VAL A 261 23.62 -6.12 6.67
C VAL A 261 23.60 -5.14 5.52
N PRO A 262 24.70 -5.01 4.78
CA PRO A 262 24.74 -4.08 3.67
C PRO A 262 23.51 -4.32 2.80
N PHE A 263 22.84 -3.26 2.37
CA PHE A 263 21.83 -3.29 1.33
C PHE A 263 22.48 -3.82 0.05
N VAL A 264 22.66 -5.12 -0.04
CA VAL A 264 23.13 -5.79 -1.25
C VAL A 264 21.91 -5.98 -2.14
N VAL A 265 21.64 -4.99 -2.97
CA VAL A 265 20.80 -5.19 -4.13
C VAL A 265 21.53 -6.20 -5.00
N GLU A 266 21.10 -7.46 -4.99
CA GLU A 266 21.53 -8.43 -5.99
C GLU A 266 20.93 -8.02 -7.34
N VAL A 267 21.64 -7.16 -8.07
CA VAL A 267 21.35 -6.93 -9.49
C VAL A 267 21.71 -8.23 -10.20
N ALA A 268 20.73 -8.85 -10.86
CA ALA A 268 20.99 -10.08 -11.62
C ALA A 268 22.14 -9.86 -12.59
N PRO A 269 23.07 -10.81 -12.72
CA PRO A 269 24.34 -10.61 -13.42
C PRO A 269 24.25 -10.56 -14.94
N THR A 270 23.06 -10.50 -15.52
CA THR A 270 22.86 -10.79 -16.94
C THR A 270 23.27 -9.69 -17.92
N THR A 271 23.63 -8.47 -17.50
CA THR A 271 23.90 -7.37 -18.45
C THR A 271 25.13 -6.49 -18.20
N LEU A 272 26.00 -6.80 -17.24
CA LEU A 272 27.10 -5.90 -16.89
C LEU A 272 28.49 -6.43 -17.35
N HIS A 273 28.73 -6.41 -18.68
CA HIS A 273 30.09 -6.50 -19.26
C HIS A 273 30.85 -5.15 -19.21
N THR A 274 30.33 -4.16 -18.50
CA THR A 274 30.91 -2.82 -18.40
C THR A 274 31.84 -2.68 -17.19
N SER A 275 32.64 -1.61 -17.15
CA SER A 275 33.51 -1.23 -16.03
C SER A 275 32.78 -1.10 -14.70
N LEU A 276 31.49 -0.69 -14.70
CA LEU A 276 30.59 -0.67 -13.55
C LEU A 276 30.32 -2.07 -12.97
N GLY A 277 30.17 -3.10 -13.81
CA GLY A 277 29.99 -4.48 -13.36
C GLY A 277 31.22 -5.07 -12.67
N ARG A 278 32.42 -4.60 -13.03
CA ARG A 278 33.67 -4.97 -12.34
C ARG A 278 33.77 -4.29 -10.97
N ALA A 279 33.42 -3.00 -10.90
CA ALA A 279 33.37 -2.24 -9.64
C ALA A 279 32.34 -2.83 -8.67
N TYR A 280 31.18 -3.21 -9.17
CA TYR A 280 30.13 -3.87 -8.38
C TYR A 280 30.57 -5.24 -7.84
N ARG A 281 31.22 -6.09 -8.66
CA ARG A 281 31.77 -7.38 -8.19
C ARG A 281 32.83 -7.19 -7.11
N ALA A 282 33.67 -6.17 -7.23
CA ALA A 282 34.66 -5.85 -6.22
C ALA A 282 34.03 -5.37 -4.89
N LEU A 283 32.98 -4.53 -4.98
CA LEU A 283 32.17 -4.11 -3.84
C LEU A 283 31.42 -5.28 -3.19
N ARG A 284 30.80 -6.17 -3.98
CA ARG A 284 30.13 -7.37 -3.48
C ARG A 284 31.08 -8.30 -2.70
N THR A 285 32.32 -8.47 -3.17
CA THR A 285 33.34 -9.27 -2.46
C THR A 285 33.77 -8.60 -1.17
N PHE A 286 33.86 -7.28 -1.14
CA PHE A 286 34.19 -6.49 0.04
C PHE A 286 33.10 -6.59 1.10
N TYR A 287 31.81 -6.51 0.72
CA TYR A 287 30.69 -6.57 1.66
C TYR A 287 30.32 -7.99 2.14
N ARG A 288 30.56 -9.04 1.34
CA ARG A 288 30.39 -10.43 1.79
C ARG A 288 31.42 -10.87 2.84
N HIS A 289 32.57 -10.19 2.91
CA HIS A 289 33.64 -10.49 3.85
C HIS A 289 34.25 -9.20 4.42
N PRO A 290 33.51 -8.43 5.26
CA PRO A 290 33.97 -7.13 5.75
C PRO A 290 35.29 -7.17 6.54
N LEU A 291 35.66 -8.33 7.04
CA LEU A 291 36.95 -8.54 7.76
C LEU A 291 38.10 -9.01 6.88
N ARG A 292 37.87 -9.19 5.58
CA ARG A 292 38.91 -9.58 4.61
C ARG A 292 39.12 -8.49 3.59
N LEU A 293 39.78 -7.41 3.98
CA LEU A 293 40.46 -6.56 3.01
C LEU A 293 41.35 -7.46 2.15
N PRO A 294 41.26 -7.40 0.82
CA PRO A 294 42.19 -8.17 -0.03
C PRO A 294 43.62 -7.91 0.43
N LYS A 295 44.33 -8.96 0.78
CA LYS A 295 45.71 -8.83 1.27
C LYS A 295 46.59 -7.97 0.31
N ALA A 296 46.25 -7.95 -0.98
CA ALA A 296 46.83 -7.08 -1.97
C ALA A 296 46.62 -5.58 -1.68
N TYR A 297 45.42 -5.15 -1.25
CA TYR A 297 45.11 -3.73 -0.95
C TYR A 297 45.85 -3.26 0.29
N VAL A 298 45.92 -4.10 1.34
CA VAL A 298 46.66 -3.80 2.56
C VAL A 298 48.16 -3.73 2.28
N ARG A 299 48.72 -4.65 1.44
CA ARG A 299 50.12 -4.62 1.02
C ARG A 299 50.47 -3.37 0.19
N GLU A 300 49.61 -2.97 -0.73
CA GLU A 300 49.80 -1.78 -1.55
C GLU A 300 49.76 -0.49 -0.70
N ARG A 301 48.84 -0.39 0.26
CA ARG A 301 48.78 0.76 1.16
C ARG A 301 49.95 0.83 2.12
N LEU A 302 50.44 -0.31 2.59
CA LEU A 302 51.64 -0.40 3.42
C LEU A 302 52.90 -0.07 2.60
N ARG A 303 53.00 -0.45 1.34
CA ARG A 303 54.11 -0.05 0.43
C ARG A 303 54.11 1.46 0.22
N ARG A 304 52.96 2.08 -0.07
CA ARG A 304 52.84 3.54 -0.28
C ARG A 304 53.16 4.33 0.98
N ARG A 305 52.83 3.79 2.17
CA ARG A 305 53.18 4.42 3.46
C ARG A 305 54.69 4.35 3.72
N LYS A 306 55.35 3.19 3.48
CA LYS A 306 56.78 3.05 3.61
C LYS A 306 57.59 3.90 2.60
N ALA A 307 57.00 4.17 1.44
CA ALA A 307 57.62 5.06 0.44
C ALA A 307 57.48 6.56 0.79
N ARG A 308 56.56 6.91 1.69
CA ARG A 308 56.34 8.29 2.19
C ARG A 308 57.14 8.59 3.44
N ASP A 309 57.37 7.57 4.28
CA ASP A 309 58.07 7.73 5.56
C ASP A 309 59.59 7.45 5.43
N GLY A 310 60.09 7.25 4.21
CA GLY A 310 61.49 6.92 3.88
C GLY A 310 62.24 8.03 3.13
N THR A 311 61.73 9.31 3.15
CA THR A 311 62.47 10.48 2.69
C THR A 311 62.69 11.48 3.82
#